data_bade393c5172c6a3b0ae9002c85a8a68
#
_entry.id   bade393c5172c6a3b0ae9002c85a8a68
#
_cell.length_a   1.000
_cell.length_b   1.000
_cell.length_c   1.000
_cell.angle_alpha   90.00
_cell.angle_beta   90.00
_cell.angle_gamma   90.00
#
_symmetry.space_group_name_H-M   'P 1'
#
loop_
_entity.id
_entity.type
_entity.pdbx_description
1 polymer ?
#
loop_
_entity_poly.entity_id
_entity_poly.type
_entity_poly.pdbx_seq_one_letter_code
_entity_poly.pdbx_strand_id
1 'polypeptide(L)'
;MKSKAAVRRIVEELKVLYPNARCSLEYKKDYELLFAVRLSAQCTDARVNMVTPSLYQKFPTLEAFANATYEEVGEVIRSCGFYNTKSKDLVECAKILLEQHGGKVPGTMEELTALPGIGRKTANLILGDIYGQPAYVCDTHCIRITGRLGLTDGSKDPLSVEKQLRAILPPEESNDFCHRLVLFGRDRCTARKANCDGCPLRKDCDYGKAQK
;
A
#
# COMPACT_ATOMS: atom_id res chain seq x y z
N MET A 1 9.35 -22.29 -8.59
CA MET A 1 8.05 -21.71 -8.17
C MET A 1 7.31 -22.71 -7.27
N LYS A 2 6.56 -22.23 -6.30
CA LYS A 2 5.75 -23.08 -5.41
C LYS A 2 4.62 -23.79 -6.15
N SER A 3 4.24 -24.98 -5.67
CA SER A 3 3.05 -25.66 -6.15
C SER A 3 1.78 -24.86 -5.77
N LYS A 4 0.71 -24.98 -6.56
CA LYS A 4 -0.59 -24.34 -6.25
C LYS A 4 -1.10 -24.68 -4.83
N ALA A 5 -0.87 -25.93 -4.39
CA ALA A 5 -1.24 -26.36 -3.04
C ALA A 5 -0.45 -25.63 -1.95
N ALA A 6 0.86 -25.40 -2.14
CA ALA A 6 1.66 -24.63 -1.19
C ALA A 6 1.26 -23.15 -1.16
N VAL A 7 0.98 -22.55 -2.32
CA VAL A 7 0.47 -21.18 -2.39
C VAL A 7 -0.83 -21.04 -1.58
N ARG A 8 -1.79 -21.96 -1.80
CA ARG A 8 -3.07 -21.96 -1.07
C ARG A 8 -2.87 -22.06 0.43
N ARG A 9 -2.00 -22.99 0.92
CA ARG A 9 -1.72 -23.09 2.36
C ARG A 9 -1.14 -21.81 2.93
N ILE A 10 -0.22 -21.16 2.22
CA ILE A 10 0.37 -19.88 2.65
C ILE A 10 -0.72 -18.80 2.77
N VAL A 11 -1.60 -18.70 1.78
CA VAL A 11 -2.72 -17.74 1.80
C VAL A 11 -3.65 -18.00 2.98
N GLU A 12 -4.09 -19.25 3.17
CA GLU A 12 -5.01 -19.62 4.26
C GLU A 12 -4.36 -19.39 5.63
N GLU A 13 -3.09 -19.72 5.81
CA GLU A 13 -2.39 -19.47 7.07
C GLU A 13 -2.29 -17.97 7.38
N LEU A 14 -2.00 -17.12 6.39
CA LEU A 14 -2.01 -15.67 6.57
C LEU A 14 -3.40 -15.12 6.90
N LYS A 15 -4.47 -15.71 6.38
CA LYS A 15 -5.86 -15.37 6.76
C LYS A 15 -6.13 -15.67 8.22
N VAL A 16 -5.70 -16.83 8.68
CA VAL A 16 -5.86 -17.24 10.10
C VAL A 16 -5.06 -16.31 11.02
N LEU A 17 -3.82 -15.96 10.64
CA LEU A 17 -2.98 -15.09 11.44
C LEU A 17 -3.47 -13.62 11.48
N TYR A 18 -3.98 -13.12 10.36
CA TYR A 18 -4.38 -11.71 10.21
C TYR A 18 -5.74 -11.60 9.53
N PRO A 19 -6.84 -12.04 10.19
CA PRO A 19 -8.17 -12.08 9.58
C PRO A 19 -8.72 -10.69 9.23
N ASN A 20 -8.31 -9.66 9.97
CA ASN A 20 -8.78 -8.27 9.82
C ASN A 20 -7.70 -7.37 9.19
N ALA A 21 -6.80 -7.93 8.39
CA ALA A 21 -5.77 -7.13 7.72
C ALA A 21 -6.42 -6.14 6.73
N ARG A 22 -6.05 -4.88 6.86
CA ARG A 22 -6.52 -3.77 6.01
C ARG A 22 -5.46 -2.70 5.92
N CYS A 23 -5.67 -1.70 5.08
CA CYS A 23 -4.82 -0.52 5.04
C CYS A 23 -4.70 0.09 6.45
N SER A 24 -3.48 0.45 6.85
CA SER A 24 -3.22 1.07 8.15
C SER A 24 -3.43 2.58 8.15
N LEU A 25 -3.67 3.19 6.99
CA LEU A 25 -4.02 4.61 6.88
C LEU A 25 -5.51 4.80 7.20
N GLU A 26 -5.81 5.87 7.96
CA GLU A 26 -7.16 6.22 8.36
C GLU A 26 -7.75 7.23 7.38
N TYR A 27 -8.96 6.95 6.89
CA TYR A 27 -9.67 7.81 5.95
C TYR A 27 -11.19 7.61 6.05
N LYS A 28 -11.95 8.59 5.57
CA LYS A 28 -13.42 8.55 5.49
C LYS A 28 -13.91 8.70 4.05
N LYS A 29 -13.13 9.32 3.18
CA LYS A 29 -13.46 9.59 1.78
C LYS A 29 -12.34 9.05 0.88
N ASP A 30 -12.68 8.68 -0.34
CA ASP A 30 -11.73 8.07 -1.28
C ASP A 30 -10.50 8.95 -1.55
N TYR A 31 -10.70 10.26 -1.73
CA TYR A 31 -9.57 11.17 -1.93
C TYR A 31 -8.70 11.34 -0.67
N GLU A 32 -9.26 11.14 0.52
CA GLU A 32 -8.48 11.15 1.76
C GLU A 32 -7.49 9.97 1.79
N LEU A 33 -7.92 8.77 1.33
CA LEU A 33 -6.99 7.65 1.18
C LEU A 33 -5.90 7.98 0.16
N LEU A 34 -6.27 8.50 -1.01
CA LEU A 34 -5.31 8.87 -2.06
C LEU A 34 -4.26 9.85 -1.53
N PHE A 35 -4.67 10.87 -0.79
CA PHE A 35 -3.78 11.87 -0.19
C PHE A 35 -2.93 11.27 0.94
N ALA A 36 -3.53 10.47 1.83
CA ALA A 36 -2.80 9.80 2.89
C ALA A 36 -1.70 8.86 2.35
N VAL A 37 -1.99 8.11 1.29
CA VAL A 37 -0.99 7.25 0.63
C VAL A 37 0.12 8.10 -0.01
N ARG A 38 -0.21 9.25 -0.64
CA ARG A 38 0.84 10.16 -1.13
C ARG A 38 1.70 10.69 0.01
N LEU A 39 1.09 11.02 1.16
CA LEU A 39 1.82 11.48 2.34
C LEU A 39 2.71 10.38 2.95
N SER A 40 2.33 9.11 2.84
CA SER A 40 3.11 7.98 3.38
C SER A 40 4.40 7.69 2.60
N ALA A 41 4.62 8.29 1.44
CA ALA A 41 5.87 8.17 0.71
C ALA A 41 7.05 8.68 1.57
N GLN A 42 7.97 7.77 1.96
CA GLN A 42 9.08 8.03 2.89
C GLN A 42 8.65 8.62 4.25
N CYS A 43 7.45 8.24 4.70
CA CYS A 43 6.89 8.60 5.99
C CYS A 43 6.16 7.38 6.58
N THR A 44 6.10 7.27 7.90
CA THR A 44 5.38 6.17 8.54
C THR A 44 3.86 6.43 8.52
N ASP A 45 3.06 5.37 8.36
CA ASP A 45 1.60 5.45 8.41
C ASP A 45 1.12 6.08 9.73
N ALA A 46 1.76 5.74 10.85
CA ALA A 46 1.46 6.33 12.16
C ALA A 46 1.64 7.86 12.15
N ARG A 47 2.70 8.39 11.51
CA ARG A 47 2.89 9.84 11.37
C ARG A 47 1.82 10.45 10.48
N VAL A 48 1.47 9.81 9.38
CA VAL A 48 0.40 10.29 8.49
C VAL A 48 -0.92 10.35 9.24
N ASN A 49 -1.30 9.30 9.96
CA ASN A 49 -2.53 9.25 10.75
C ASN A 49 -2.59 10.31 11.89
N MET A 50 -1.44 10.75 12.39
CA MET A 50 -1.38 11.87 13.33
C MET A 50 -1.64 13.24 12.67
N VAL A 51 -1.33 13.38 11.40
CA VAL A 51 -1.42 14.66 10.66
C VAL A 51 -2.74 14.81 9.92
N THR A 52 -3.26 13.74 9.35
CA THR A 52 -4.46 13.77 8.49
C THR A 52 -5.73 14.30 9.17
N PRO A 53 -6.01 14.08 10.48
CA PRO A 53 -7.17 14.68 11.12
C PRO A 53 -7.19 16.21 11.05
N SER A 54 -6.08 16.87 11.36
CA SER A 54 -5.97 18.34 11.29
C SER A 54 -5.96 18.84 9.83
N LEU A 55 -5.37 18.05 8.91
CA LEU A 55 -5.38 18.36 7.49
C LEU A 55 -6.82 18.39 6.94
N TYR A 56 -7.60 17.33 7.20
CA TYR A 56 -8.98 17.23 6.70
C TYR A 56 -9.96 18.13 7.48
N GLN A 57 -9.63 18.55 8.68
CA GLN A 57 -10.38 19.59 9.39
C GLN A 57 -10.16 20.97 8.73
N LYS A 58 -8.92 21.29 8.36
CA LYS A 58 -8.58 22.57 7.71
C LYS A 58 -9.06 22.63 6.27
N PHE A 59 -8.99 21.50 5.54
CA PHE A 59 -9.42 21.36 4.15
C PHE A 59 -10.46 20.23 4.01
N PRO A 60 -11.75 20.48 4.34
CA PRO A 60 -12.77 19.44 4.47
C PRO A 60 -13.30 18.90 3.12
N THR A 61 -12.99 19.55 2.02
CA THR A 61 -13.45 19.17 0.67
C THR A 61 -12.33 19.27 -0.36
N LEU A 62 -12.52 18.66 -1.53
CA LEU A 62 -11.56 18.78 -2.65
C LEU A 62 -11.42 20.23 -3.11
N GLU A 63 -12.52 21.01 -3.12
CA GLU A 63 -12.50 22.44 -3.45
C GLU A 63 -11.64 23.22 -2.47
N ALA A 64 -11.70 22.89 -1.16
CA ALA A 64 -10.85 23.53 -0.17
C ALA A 64 -9.36 23.25 -0.43
N PHE A 65 -9.01 22.03 -0.83
CA PHE A 65 -7.64 21.71 -1.27
C PHE A 65 -7.25 22.44 -2.56
N ALA A 66 -8.12 22.43 -3.57
CA ALA A 66 -7.84 23.03 -4.87
C ALA A 66 -7.64 24.56 -4.80
N ASN A 67 -8.31 25.23 -3.85
CA ASN A 67 -8.21 26.66 -3.62
C ASN A 67 -7.11 27.05 -2.60
N ALA A 68 -6.49 26.08 -1.93
CA ALA A 68 -5.43 26.34 -0.96
C ALA A 68 -4.10 26.68 -1.65
N THR A 69 -3.27 27.45 -0.98
CA THR A 69 -1.87 27.61 -1.39
C THR A 69 -1.04 26.38 -0.99
N TYR A 70 0.06 26.17 -1.68
CA TYR A 70 0.98 25.05 -1.33
C TYR A 70 1.57 25.23 0.06
N GLU A 71 1.79 26.48 0.46
CA GLU A 71 2.31 26.86 1.78
C GLU A 71 1.33 26.48 2.88
N GLU A 72 0.04 26.81 2.73
CA GLU A 72 -1.00 26.48 3.71
C GLU A 72 -1.15 24.97 3.95
N VAL A 73 -1.11 24.18 2.89
CA VAL A 73 -1.12 22.72 2.98
C VAL A 73 0.21 22.22 3.55
N GLY A 74 1.33 22.78 3.09
CA GLY A 74 2.70 22.43 3.51
C GLY A 74 2.94 22.60 5.00
N GLU A 75 2.40 23.67 5.60
CA GLU A 75 2.48 23.91 7.05
C GLU A 75 1.86 22.75 7.86
N VAL A 76 0.70 22.27 7.45
CA VAL A 76 0.00 21.20 8.16
C VAL A 76 0.73 19.87 8.03
N ILE A 77 1.25 19.55 6.84
CA ILE A 77 1.90 18.26 6.56
C ILE A 77 3.40 18.27 6.79
N ARG A 78 3.96 19.32 7.38
CA ARG A 78 5.42 19.53 7.51
C ARG A 78 6.16 18.33 8.11
N SER A 79 5.57 17.70 9.11
CA SER A 79 6.16 16.55 9.79
C SER A 79 6.16 15.25 8.97
N CYS A 80 5.48 15.21 7.81
CA CYS A 80 5.51 14.06 6.91
C CYS A 80 6.76 14.00 6.01
N GLY A 81 7.63 15.02 6.06
CA GLY A 81 8.81 15.14 5.18
C GLY A 81 8.43 15.44 3.72
N PHE A 82 9.38 16.01 2.96
CA PHE A 82 9.16 16.41 1.55
C PHE A 82 7.88 17.23 1.35
N TYR A 83 7.52 18.01 2.35
CA TYR A 83 6.21 18.67 2.43
C TYR A 83 5.97 19.65 1.27
N ASN A 84 7.00 20.33 0.75
CA ASN A 84 6.87 21.24 -0.39
C ASN A 84 6.38 20.52 -1.66
N THR A 85 6.96 19.36 -1.97
CA THR A 85 6.52 18.54 -3.11
C THR A 85 5.16 17.92 -2.84
N LYS A 86 4.95 17.37 -1.63
CA LYS A 86 3.70 16.73 -1.27
C LYS A 86 2.52 17.70 -1.27
N SER A 87 2.68 18.93 -0.72
CA SER A 87 1.62 19.94 -0.74
C SER A 87 1.22 20.32 -2.15
N LYS A 88 2.21 20.55 -3.03
CA LYS A 88 1.95 20.79 -4.45
C LYS A 88 1.17 19.62 -5.08
N ASP A 89 1.61 18.38 -4.84
CA ASP A 89 0.93 17.20 -5.40
C ASP A 89 -0.51 17.10 -4.91
N LEU A 90 -0.80 17.36 -3.63
CA LEU A 90 -2.17 17.31 -3.09
C LEU A 90 -3.07 18.37 -3.72
N VAL A 91 -2.62 19.61 -3.81
CA VAL A 91 -3.38 20.72 -4.40
C VAL A 91 -3.64 20.47 -5.88
N GLU A 92 -2.62 20.13 -6.64
CA GLU A 92 -2.77 19.86 -8.08
C GLU A 92 -3.63 18.62 -8.35
N CYS A 93 -3.48 17.58 -7.52
CA CYS A 93 -4.34 16.39 -7.60
C CYS A 93 -5.80 16.76 -7.33
N ALA A 94 -6.10 17.60 -6.33
CA ALA A 94 -7.46 18.06 -6.06
C ALA A 94 -8.07 18.82 -7.23
N LYS A 95 -7.31 19.71 -7.88
CA LYS A 95 -7.75 20.42 -9.10
C LYS A 95 -8.10 19.45 -10.21
N ILE A 96 -7.19 18.49 -10.51
CA ILE A 96 -7.40 17.51 -11.58
C ILE A 96 -8.62 16.63 -11.27
N LEU A 97 -8.80 16.20 -10.02
CA LEU A 97 -9.98 15.40 -9.62
C LEU A 97 -11.27 16.17 -9.87
N LEU A 98 -11.32 17.46 -9.55
CA LEU A 98 -12.50 18.30 -9.81
C LEU A 98 -12.75 18.54 -11.29
N GLU A 99 -11.72 18.93 -12.03
CA GLU A 99 -11.83 19.37 -13.43
C GLU A 99 -12.04 18.21 -14.41
N GLN A 100 -11.37 17.08 -14.18
CA GLN A 100 -11.32 15.97 -15.14
C GLN A 100 -12.09 14.73 -14.69
N HIS A 101 -12.31 14.55 -13.39
CA HIS A 101 -12.94 13.35 -12.84
C HIS A 101 -14.23 13.63 -12.03
N GLY A 102 -14.78 14.85 -12.12
CA GLY A 102 -16.03 15.22 -11.43
C GLY A 102 -15.97 15.04 -9.91
N GLY A 103 -14.80 15.28 -9.32
CA GLY A 103 -14.57 15.16 -7.88
C GLY A 103 -14.40 13.72 -7.36
N LYS A 104 -14.27 12.74 -8.26
CA LYS A 104 -14.08 11.31 -7.90
C LYS A 104 -12.63 10.88 -8.11
N VAL A 105 -12.18 9.97 -7.28
CA VAL A 105 -10.90 9.28 -7.51
C VAL A 105 -11.07 8.34 -8.70
N PRO A 106 -10.20 8.35 -9.71
CA PRO A 106 -10.35 7.47 -10.87
C PRO A 106 -10.11 5.99 -10.53
N GLY A 107 -10.75 5.09 -11.29
CA GLY A 107 -10.77 3.65 -11.06
C GLY A 107 -9.89 2.83 -12.00
N THR A 108 -8.97 3.45 -12.73
CA THR A 108 -8.05 2.75 -13.63
C THR A 108 -6.59 3.04 -13.27
N MET A 109 -5.71 2.08 -13.58
CA MET A 109 -4.27 2.24 -13.34
C MET A 109 -3.71 3.44 -14.13
N GLU A 110 -4.17 3.63 -15.34
CA GLU A 110 -3.71 4.68 -16.25
C GLU A 110 -4.06 6.08 -15.72
N GLU A 111 -5.32 6.31 -15.40
CA GLU A 111 -5.79 7.58 -14.85
C GLU A 111 -5.16 7.90 -13.49
N LEU A 112 -5.05 6.90 -12.60
CA LEU A 112 -4.42 7.07 -11.29
C LEU A 112 -2.94 7.48 -11.42
N THR A 113 -2.19 6.83 -12.30
CA THR A 113 -0.76 7.14 -12.48
C THR A 113 -0.50 8.43 -13.23
N ALA A 114 -1.51 9.03 -13.86
CA ALA A 114 -1.44 10.37 -14.43
C ALA A 114 -1.56 11.48 -13.38
N LEU A 115 -2.06 11.17 -12.18
CA LEU A 115 -2.18 12.13 -11.09
C LEU A 115 -0.82 12.48 -10.47
N PRO A 116 -0.60 13.75 -10.03
CA PRO A 116 0.65 14.20 -9.44
C PRO A 116 1.07 13.35 -8.23
N GLY A 117 2.29 12.85 -8.25
CA GLY A 117 2.89 12.09 -7.16
C GLY A 117 2.31 10.67 -6.95
N ILE A 118 1.45 10.20 -7.86
CA ILE A 118 0.83 8.88 -7.78
C ILE A 118 1.57 7.91 -8.70
N GLY A 119 2.28 6.98 -8.09
CA GLY A 119 2.95 5.89 -8.80
C GLY A 119 2.14 4.59 -8.78
N ARG A 120 2.61 3.58 -9.51
CA ARG A 120 1.98 2.26 -9.65
C ARG A 120 1.62 1.60 -8.30
N LYS A 121 2.50 1.71 -7.30
CA LYS A 121 2.24 1.16 -5.95
C LYS A 121 1.01 1.81 -5.31
N THR A 122 0.92 3.14 -5.35
CA THR A 122 -0.22 3.90 -4.84
C THR A 122 -1.49 3.57 -5.62
N ALA A 123 -1.41 3.52 -6.95
CA ALA A 123 -2.53 3.16 -7.81
C ALA A 123 -3.07 1.76 -7.48
N ASN A 124 -2.20 0.75 -7.30
CA ASN A 124 -2.64 -0.59 -6.87
C ASN A 124 -3.37 -0.55 -5.53
N LEU A 125 -2.88 0.22 -4.55
CA LEU A 125 -3.55 0.32 -3.25
C LEU A 125 -4.95 0.94 -3.40
N ILE A 126 -5.09 2.01 -4.17
CA ILE A 126 -6.38 2.66 -4.44
C ILE A 126 -7.34 1.72 -5.17
N LEU A 127 -6.86 1.00 -6.19
CA LEU A 127 -7.68 0.02 -6.93
C LEU A 127 -8.18 -1.11 -6.03
N GLY A 128 -7.34 -1.59 -5.11
CA GLY A 128 -7.72 -2.63 -4.16
C GLY A 128 -8.66 -2.14 -3.09
N ASP A 129 -8.30 -1.08 -2.37
CA ASP A 129 -9.02 -0.66 -1.16
C ASP A 129 -10.30 0.13 -1.45
N ILE A 130 -10.37 0.90 -2.54
CA ILE A 130 -11.57 1.67 -2.90
C ILE A 130 -12.47 0.88 -3.86
N TYR A 131 -11.86 0.26 -4.88
CA TYR A 131 -12.62 -0.34 -5.98
C TYR A 131 -12.78 -1.87 -5.88
N GLY A 132 -12.14 -2.53 -4.90
CA GLY A 132 -12.18 -3.98 -4.76
C GLY A 132 -11.58 -4.73 -5.96
N GLN A 133 -10.76 -4.06 -6.76
CA GLN A 133 -10.12 -4.67 -7.94
C GLN A 133 -8.92 -5.53 -7.53
N PRO A 134 -8.61 -6.58 -8.29
CA PRO A 134 -7.39 -7.36 -8.05
C PRO A 134 -6.13 -6.49 -8.12
N ALA A 135 -5.53 -6.22 -6.98
CA ALA A 135 -4.40 -5.31 -6.82
C ALA A 135 -3.26 -5.95 -6.03
N TYR A 136 -2.03 -5.63 -6.41
CA TYR A 136 -0.83 -6.21 -5.79
C TYR A 136 0.10 -5.09 -5.34
N VAL A 137 -0.01 -4.71 -4.07
CA VAL A 137 0.81 -3.64 -3.48
C VAL A 137 2.19 -4.21 -3.15
N CYS A 138 3.10 -4.18 -4.12
CA CYS A 138 4.47 -4.68 -3.99
C CYS A 138 5.35 -3.66 -3.25
N ASP A 139 5.17 -3.56 -1.94
CA ASP A 139 6.02 -2.77 -1.06
C ASP A 139 7.26 -3.56 -0.60
N THR A 140 8.07 -2.96 0.24
CA THR A 140 9.28 -3.62 0.79
C THR A 140 8.97 -4.88 1.60
N HIS A 141 7.80 -4.97 2.26
CA HIS A 141 7.36 -6.16 2.97
C HIS A 141 6.95 -7.26 1.98
N CYS A 142 6.11 -6.92 1.01
CA CYS A 142 5.66 -7.84 -0.03
C CYS A 142 6.85 -8.44 -0.78
N ILE A 143 7.73 -7.61 -1.33
CA ILE A 143 8.91 -8.05 -2.10
C ILE A 143 9.80 -8.99 -1.25
N ARG A 144 10.11 -8.59 -0.02
CA ARG A 144 10.98 -9.39 0.87
C ARG A 144 10.37 -10.72 1.22
N ILE A 145 9.10 -10.72 1.65
CA ILE A 145 8.47 -11.92 2.21
C ILE A 145 8.12 -12.90 1.11
N THR A 146 7.62 -12.44 -0.04
CA THR A 146 7.32 -13.33 -1.17
C THR A 146 8.58 -13.99 -1.72
N GLY A 147 9.70 -13.26 -1.77
CA GLY A 147 11.01 -13.84 -2.09
C GLY A 147 11.47 -14.88 -1.05
N ARG A 148 11.36 -14.58 0.26
CA ARG A 148 11.69 -15.54 1.34
C ARG A 148 10.80 -16.79 1.33
N LEU A 149 9.54 -16.63 1.05
CA LEU A 149 8.60 -17.74 0.92
C LEU A 149 8.89 -18.61 -0.31
N GLY A 150 9.59 -18.08 -1.33
CA GLY A 150 9.79 -18.72 -2.63
C GLY A 150 8.56 -18.64 -3.54
N LEU A 151 7.70 -17.65 -3.30
CA LEU A 151 6.56 -17.32 -4.17
C LEU A 151 7.01 -16.57 -5.41
N THR A 152 8.10 -15.82 -5.30
CA THR A 152 8.76 -15.10 -6.40
C THR A 152 10.23 -15.52 -6.50
N ASP A 153 10.86 -15.16 -7.58
CA ASP A 153 12.28 -15.45 -7.87
C ASP A 153 13.29 -14.65 -7.01
N GLY A 154 12.79 -13.81 -6.09
CA GLY A 154 13.60 -12.94 -5.23
C GLY A 154 13.98 -11.62 -5.89
N SER A 155 13.40 -11.30 -7.05
CA SER A 155 13.53 -9.97 -7.70
C SER A 155 13.23 -8.85 -6.72
N LYS A 156 13.96 -7.74 -6.86
CA LYS A 156 13.73 -6.49 -6.12
C LYS A 156 12.89 -5.49 -6.91
N ASP A 157 12.64 -5.76 -8.18
CA ASP A 157 11.78 -4.93 -9.02
C ASP A 157 10.30 -5.16 -8.68
N PRO A 158 9.56 -4.11 -8.22
CA PRO A 158 8.17 -4.25 -7.84
C PRO A 158 7.27 -4.75 -8.98
N LEU A 159 7.55 -4.36 -10.23
CA LEU A 159 6.75 -4.75 -11.38
C LEU A 159 6.95 -6.24 -11.70
N SER A 160 8.18 -6.74 -11.60
CA SER A 160 8.48 -8.17 -11.77
C SER A 160 7.77 -9.00 -10.71
N VAL A 161 7.83 -8.57 -9.43
CA VAL A 161 7.15 -9.22 -8.31
C VAL A 161 5.63 -9.23 -8.51
N GLU A 162 5.03 -8.09 -8.89
CA GLU A 162 3.60 -7.98 -9.20
C GLU A 162 3.17 -9.00 -10.27
N LYS A 163 3.91 -9.07 -11.39
CA LYS A 163 3.62 -10.03 -12.48
C LYS A 163 3.65 -11.48 -12.00
N GLN A 164 4.65 -11.84 -11.19
CA GLN A 164 4.79 -13.18 -10.64
C GLN A 164 3.66 -13.53 -9.68
N LEU A 165 3.28 -12.60 -8.78
CA LEU A 165 2.18 -12.80 -7.84
C LEU A 165 0.84 -12.92 -8.58
N ARG A 166 0.60 -12.10 -9.57
CA ARG A 166 -0.60 -12.14 -10.42
C ARG A 166 -0.78 -13.48 -11.13
N ALA A 167 0.31 -14.19 -11.43
CA ALA A 167 0.27 -15.50 -12.07
C ALA A 167 -0.04 -16.67 -11.12
N ILE A 168 0.13 -16.50 -9.80
CA ILE A 168 0.04 -17.61 -8.83
C ILE A 168 -1.02 -17.42 -7.75
N LEU A 169 -1.41 -16.17 -7.44
CA LEU A 169 -2.42 -15.87 -6.42
C LEU A 169 -3.81 -15.77 -7.05
N PRO A 170 -4.86 -16.22 -6.37
CA PRO A 170 -6.24 -15.92 -6.75
C PRO A 170 -6.44 -14.40 -6.79
N PRO A 171 -7.06 -13.85 -7.84
CA PRO A 171 -7.24 -12.40 -7.96
C PRO A 171 -7.97 -11.77 -6.77
N GLU A 172 -8.98 -12.45 -6.24
CA GLU A 172 -9.79 -12.02 -5.10
C GLU A 172 -9.00 -11.92 -3.79
N GLU A 173 -7.87 -12.61 -3.68
CA GLU A 173 -7.03 -12.58 -2.48
C GLU A 173 -5.93 -11.52 -2.54
N SER A 174 -5.70 -10.92 -3.70
CA SER A 174 -4.51 -10.14 -4.00
C SER A 174 -4.28 -8.96 -3.06
N ASN A 175 -5.30 -8.15 -2.82
CA ASN A 175 -5.22 -6.96 -1.98
C ASN A 175 -4.98 -7.34 -0.51
N ASP A 176 -5.85 -8.19 0.03
CA ASP A 176 -5.76 -8.65 1.42
C ASP A 176 -4.46 -9.39 1.71
N PHE A 177 -3.99 -10.21 0.77
CA PHE A 177 -2.71 -10.89 0.88
C PHE A 177 -1.57 -9.88 1.08
N CYS A 178 -1.55 -8.77 0.34
CA CYS A 178 -0.54 -7.73 0.49
C CYS A 178 -0.64 -7.06 1.87
N HIS A 179 -1.83 -6.73 2.35
CA HIS A 179 -2.01 -6.18 3.70
C HIS A 179 -1.55 -7.16 4.80
N ARG A 180 -1.88 -8.45 4.67
CA ARG A 180 -1.41 -9.49 5.59
C ARG A 180 0.11 -9.60 5.61
N LEU A 181 0.77 -9.45 4.47
CA LEU A 181 2.23 -9.45 4.39
C LEU A 181 2.86 -8.25 5.10
N VAL A 182 2.24 -7.08 5.08
CA VAL A 182 2.71 -5.92 5.87
C VAL A 182 2.68 -6.24 7.36
N LEU A 183 1.56 -6.75 7.87
CA LEU A 183 1.42 -7.13 9.29
C LEU A 183 2.41 -8.25 9.66
N PHE A 184 2.47 -9.32 8.89
CA PHE A 184 3.40 -10.43 9.10
C PHE A 184 4.87 -9.96 9.07
N GLY A 185 5.19 -8.99 8.22
CA GLY A 185 6.52 -8.42 8.09
C GLY A 185 6.91 -7.48 9.22
N ARG A 186 5.94 -6.85 9.90
CA ARG A 186 6.16 -6.03 11.10
C ARG A 186 6.29 -6.90 12.36
N ASP A 187 5.43 -7.91 12.48
CA ASP A 187 5.33 -8.78 13.64
C ASP A 187 6.41 -9.87 13.67
N ARG A 188 6.55 -10.65 12.60
CA ARG A 188 7.32 -11.89 12.62
C ARG A 188 8.48 -11.92 11.62
N CYS A 189 8.21 -11.66 10.36
CA CYS A 189 9.20 -11.78 9.29
C CYS A 189 9.93 -10.46 9.05
N THR A 190 10.60 -9.92 10.07
CA THR A 190 11.26 -8.61 9.98
C THR A 190 12.45 -8.64 9.01
N ALA A 191 12.88 -7.45 8.56
CA ALA A 191 13.96 -7.32 7.59
C ALA A 191 15.30 -7.84 8.15
N ARG A 192 15.64 -7.45 9.39
CA ARG A 192 16.93 -7.75 10.02
C ARG A 192 16.96 -9.12 10.67
N LYS A 193 15.90 -9.51 11.36
CA LYS A 193 15.82 -10.76 12.14
C LYS A 193 14.44 -11.37 11.98
N ALA A 194 14.30 -12.36 11.08
CA ALA A 194 13.08 -13.11 10.96
C ALA A 194 12.96 -14.11 12.13
N ASN A 195 11.81 -14.14 12.79
CA ASN A 195 11.51 -15.14 13.81
C ASN A 195 10.96 -16.39 13.12
N CYS A 196 11.88 -17.27 12.69
CA CYS A 196 11.55 -18.52 11.99
C CYS A 196 11.15 -19.66 12.94
N ASP A 197 11.55 -19.58 14.21
CA ASP A 197 11.19 -20.60 15.20
C ASP A 197 9.71 -20.46 15.55
N GLY A 198 8.98 -21.57 15.44
CA GLY A 198 7.52 -21.56 15.61
C GLY A 198 6.75 -20.76 14.54
N CYS A 199 7.40 -20.37 13.43
CA CYS A 199 6.70 -19.70 12.36
C CYS A 199 5.72 -20.64 11.65
N PRO A 200 4.42 -20.33 11.58
CA PRO A 200 3.42 -21.20 10.96
C PRO A 200 3.72 -21.48 9.48
N LEU A 201 4.33 -20.52 8.78
CA LEU A 201 4.70 -20.66 7.36
C LEU A 201 6.01 -21.42 7.13
N ARG A 202 6.74 -21.84 8.19
CA ARG A 202 8.08 -22.45 8.03
C ARG A 202 8.08 -23.66 7.09
N LYS A 203 7.03 -24.49 7.17
CA LYS A 203 6.92 -25.71 6.33
C LYS A 203 6.85 -25.42 4.82
N ASP A 204 6.32 -24.27 4.45
CA ASP A 204 6.19 -23.84 3.05
C ASP A 204 7.18 -22.72 2.67
N CYS A 205 8.05 -22.27 3.59
CA CYS A 205 8.98 -21.15 3.41
C CYS A 205 10.38 -21.65 3.05
N ASP A 206 10.93 -21.22 1.91
CA ASP A 206 12.28 -21.63 1.50
C ASP A 206 13.36 -21.04 2.40
N TYR A 207 13.21 -19.76 2.77
CA TYR A 207 14.11 -19.12 3.72
C TYR A 207 14.04 -19.75 5.10
N GLY A 208 12.83 -20.04 5.62
CA GLY A 208 12.65 -20.62 6.96
C GLY A 208 13.19 -22.06 7.08
N LYS A 209 13.13 -22.84 5.99
CA LYS A 209 13.73 -24.18 5.93
C LYS A 209 15.26 -24.14 5.93
N ALA A 210 15.86 -23.10 5.36
CA ALA A 210 17.31 -22.92 5.32
C ALA A 210 17.90 -22.40 6.64
N GLN A 211 17.07 -21.91 7.57
CA GLN A 211 17.52 -21.49 8.91
C GLN A 211 17.66 -22.75 9.80
N LYS A 212 18.85 -22.98 10.32
CA LYS A 212 19.15 -24.06 11.29
C LYS A 212 18.63 -23.71 12.67
#